data_0682802cd1e673f2b3b06507025f010e
#
_entry.id   0682802cd1e673f2b3b06507025f010e
#
_cell.length_a   1.000
_cell.length_b   1.000
_cell.length_c   1.000
_cell.angle_alpha   90.00
_cell.angle_beta   90.00
_cell.angle_gamma   90.00
#
_symmetry.space_group_name_H-M   'P 1'
#
loop_
_entity.id
_entity.type
_entity.pdbx_description
1 polymer ?
#
loop_
_entity_poly.entity_id
_entity_poly.type
_entity_poly.pdbx_seq_one_letter_code
_entity_poly.pdbx_strand_id
1 'polypeptide(L)'
;MRTPRVKSKWRPPLALIVYAVLLTVMMLPMLTIIWFRVVRAASGAMAPAEIATLTAVLILTLIVAYVLTRTLTTPINALIARTEEIARGGRSAIRPLEIYGTREVATLSQSFLDLAGKLVDHSDYVRSFATHVSHELKSPLTSIRGAAELLRDDDDRNPMSPEQRNRFLTNIIADTERLDRLLSRLRELAKAELPSQQGSSSLRDIIAQLEMQFRQLTIIYEGSADETLALPGEAAGIIFANLAENAVQNGATDLAIKASGEGRGTSIQIRDNGRGISDGNRDRIFEPFFSTRRDDGGTGMGLGIVRAMLASHGGTIELLDSSGNGTAFQIILPVAA
;
A
#
# COMPACT_ATOMS: atom_id res chain seq x y z
N MET A 1 -8.19 -15.11 -9.05
CA MET A 1 -7.17 -15.76 -9.90
C MET A 1 -6.57 -16.92 -9.12
N ARG A 2 -6.58 -18.16 -9.68
CA ARG A 2 -5.89 -19.29 -9.05
C ARG A 2 -4.39 -19.08 -9.25
N THR A 3 -3.65 -18.96 -8.16
CA THR A 3 -2.18 -18.93 -8.22
C THR A 3 -1.66 -20.13 -9.00
N PRO A 4 -0.76 -19.95 -9.96
CA PRO A 4 -0.20 -21.07 -10.72
C PRO A 4 0.47 -22.02 -9.73
N ARG A 5 -0.10 -23.22 -9.57
CA ARG A 5 0.52 -24.26 -8.76
C ARG A 5 1.79 -24.71 -9.45
N VAL A 6 2.92 -24.51 -8.76
CA VAL A 6 4.19 -25.11 -9.17
C VAL A 6 3.96 -26.61 -9.33
N LYS A 7 4.12 -27.13 -10.56
CA LYS A 7 3.97 -28.56 -10.83
C LYS A 7 4.84 -29.34 -9.84
N SER A 8 4.22 -30.22 -9.08
CA SER A 8 4.88 -31.09 -8.10
C SER A 8 5.76 -32.10 -8.83
N LYS A 9 6.92 -31.65 -9.33
CA LYS A 9 8.03 -32.57 -9.57
C LYS A 9 8.66 -32.85 -8.21
N TRP A 10 8.88 -34.14 -7.91
CA TRP A 10 9.61 -34.52 -6.72
C TRP A 10 10.94 -33.73 -6.67
N ARG A 11 11.09 -32.90 -5.68
CA ARG A 11 12.30 -32.09 -5.43
C ARG A 11 12.83 -32.53 -4.08
N PRO A 12 14.07 -33.03 -4.02
CA PRO A 12 14.64 -33.43 -2.74
C PRO A 12 14.72 -32.19 -1.82
N PRO A 13 14.41 -32.35 -0.53
CA PRO A 13 14.58 -31.29 0.44
C PRO A 13 16.05 -30.86 0.51
N LEU A 14 16.31 -29.57 0.76
CA LEU A 14 17.66 -29.01 0.85
C LEU A 14 18.55 -29.82 1.82
N ALA A 15 17.99 -30.26 2.94
CA ALA A 15 18.67 -31.12 3.89
C ALA A 15 19.19 -32.40 3.26
N LEU A 16 18.39 -33.07 2.42
CA LEU A 16 18.80 -34.33 1.75
C LEU A 16 19.95 -34.09 0.78
N ILE A 17 19.94 -32.97 0.04
CA ILE A 17 21.06 -32.60 -0.85
C ILE A 17 22.31 -32.35 -0.03
N VAL A 18 22.20 -31.58 1.08
CA VAL A 18 23.30 -31.29 1.97
C VAL A 18 23.89 -32.57 2.57
N TYR A 19 23.02 -33.48 3.08
CA TYR A 19 23.49 -34.76 3.60
C TYR A 19 24.08 -35.67 2.54
N ALA A 20 23.55 -35.70 1.31
CA ALA A 20 24.11 -36.47 0.21
C ALA A 20 25.48 -35.98 -0.18
N VAL A 21 25.69 -34.65 -0.28
CA VAL A 21 26.99 -34.04 -0.55
C VAL A 21 27.98 -34.37 0.57
N LEU A 22 27.58 -34.21 1.84
CA LEU A 22 28.44 -34.53 2.97
C LEU A 22 28.79 -36.01 3.06
N LEU A 23 27.80 -36.90 2.79
CA LEU A 23 28.03 -38.34 2.72
C LEU A 23 29.07 -38.68 1.62
N THR A 24 28.97 -38.04 0.45
CA THR A 24 29.90 -38.22 -0.66
C THR A 24 31.31 -37.77 -0.26
N VAL A 25 31.42 -36.60 0.37
CA VAL A 25 32.71 -36.07 0.89
C VAL A 25 33.33 -37.00 1.94
N MET A 26 32.49 -37.64 2.79
CA MET A 26 32.95 -38.60 3.78
C MET A 26 33.35 -39.95 3.16
N MET A 27 32.52 -40.46 2.25
CA MET A 27 32.73 -41.79 1.63
C MET A 27 33.92 -41.83 0.65
N LEU A 28 34.16 -40.75 -0.08
CA LEU A 28 35.23 -40.72 -1.10
C LEU A 28 36.63 -40.98 -0.53
N PRO A 29 37.09 -40.37 0.57
CA PRO A 29 38.37 -40.70 1.20
C PRO A 29 38.41 -42.12 1.76
N MET A 30 37.30 -42.57 2.35
CA MET A 30 37.21 -43.93 2.88
C MET A 30 37.32 -44.99 1.78
N LEU A 31 36.63 -44.82 0.67
CA LEU A 31 36.70 -45.69 -0.49
C LEU A 31 38.09 -45.67 -1.13
N THR A 32 38.75 -44.51 -1.23
CA THR A 32 40.10 -44.38 -1.74
C THR A 32 41.12 -45.13 -0.86
N ILE A 33 41.01 -45.03 0.45
CA ILE A 33 41.91 -45.78 1.37
C ILE A 33 41.66 -47.28 1.25
N ILE A 34 40.40 -47.75 1.22
CA ILE A 34 40.07 -49.17 1.05
C ILE A 34 40.55 -49.68 -0.29
N TRP A 35 40.31 -48.97 -1.41
CA TRP A 35 40.79 -49.35 -2.74
C TRP A 35 42.30 -49.44 -2.79
N PHE A 36 43.05 -48.49 -2.23
CA PHE A 36 44.51 -48.48 -2.20
C PHE A 36 45.06 -49.66 -1.40
N ARG A 37 44.40 -50.06 -0.28
CA ARG A 37 44.76 -51.24 0.49
C ARG A 37 44.53 -52.56 -0.28
N VAL A 38 43.36 -52.65 -0.94
CA VAL A 38 43.00 -53.84 -1.72
C VAL A 38 43.98 -54.05 -2.90
N VAL A 39 44.27 -52.95 -3.64
CA VAL A 39 45.20 -53.01 -4.81
C VAL A 39 46.65 -53.29 -4.41
N ARG A 40 47.11 -52.81 -3.26
CA ARG A 40 48.46 -53.07 -2.76
C ARG A 40 48.61 -54.39 -2.01
N ALA A 41 47.53 -55.19 -1.91
CA ALA A 41 47.55 -56.48 -1.20
C ALA A 41 48.18 -56.39 0.23
N ALA A 42 47.95 -55.27 0.91
CA ALA A 42 48.45 -55.03 2.28
C ALA A 42 47.59 -55.81 3.28
N SER A 43 48.02 -57.02 3.63
CA SER A 43 47.36 -57.91 4.59
C SER A 43 47.78 -57.64 6.03
N GLY A 44 47.53 -56.43 6.50
CA GLY A 44 47.82 -56.04 7.91
C GLY A 44 46.68 -55.28 8.55
N ALA A 45 46.63 -55.22 9.88
CA ALA A 45 45.70 -54.38 10.61
C ALA A 45 45.88 -52.92 10.18
N MET A 46 44.79 -52.12 10.23
CA MET A 46 44.86 -50.66 9.91
C MET A 46 45.87 -49.99 10.80
N ALA A 47 46.75 -49.22 10.18
CA ALA A 47 47.72 -48.41 10.94
C ALA A 47 46.96 -47.38 11.82
N PRO A 48 47.44 -47.09 13.03
CA PRO A 48 46.80 -46.10 13.89
C PRO A 48 46.59 -44.75 13.23
N ALA A 49 47.50 -44.36 12.33
CA ALA A 49 47.39 -43.12 11.56
C ALA A 49 46.20 -43.14 10.57
N GLU A 50 45.86 -44.30 9.97
CA GLU A 50 44.69 -44.42 9.05
C GLU A 50 43.37 -44.33 9.80
N ILE A 51 43.29 -44.94 10.97
CA ILE A 51 42.10 -44.83 11.85
C ILE A 51 41.93 -43.39 12.33
N ALA A 52 43.01 -42.73 12.72
CA ALA A 52 42.98 -41.34 13.13
C ALA A 52 42.49 -40.39 12.03
N THR A 53 42.98 -40.59 10.77
CA THR A 53 42.53 -39.77 9.62
C THR A 53 41.05 -39.98 9.31
N LEU A 54 40.55 -41.22 9.30
CA LEU A 54 39.11 -41.51 9.08
C LEU A 54 38.25 -40.92 10.16
N THR A 55 38.68 -41.00 11.43
CA THR A 55 37.92 -40.42 12.55
C THR A 55 37.90 -38.89 12.46
N ALA A 56 39.01 -38.27 12.11
CA ALA A 56 39.08 -36.82 11.92
C ALA A 56 38.18 -36.34 10.78
N VAL A 57 38.14 -37.03 9.64
CA VAL A 57 37.24 -36.73 8.51
C VAL A 57 35.79 -36.89 8.92
N LEU A 58 35.45 -37.94 9.65
CA LEU A 58 34.07 -38.13 10.16
C LEU A 58 33.64 -36.99 11.08
N ILE A 59 34.46 -36.63 12.06
CA ILE A 59 34.15 -35.54 13.01
C ILE A 59 33.99 -34.23 12.24
N LEU A 60 34.91 -33.91 11.32
CA LEU A 60 34.85 -32.70 10.50
C LEU A 60 33.55 -32.66 9.67
N THR A 61 33.16 -33.77 9.07
CA THR A 61 31.93 -33.87 8.29
C THR A 61 30.68 -33.62 9.13
N LEU A 62 30.66 -34.21 10.34
CA LEU A 62 29.53 -33.96 11.28
C LEU A 62 29.44 -32.50 11.74
N ILE A 63 30.60 -31.87 11.99
CA ILE A 63 30.64 -30.43 12.34
C ILE A 63 30.13 -29.60 11.19
N VAL A 64 30.61 -29.83 9.96
CA VAL A 64 30.16 -29.11 8.76
C VAL A 64 28.64 -29.30 8.53
N ALA A 65 28.16 -30.56 8.66
CA ALA A 65 26.71 -30.86 8.55
C ALA A 65 25.88 -30.08 9.56
N TYR A 66 26.32 -30.07 10.80
CA TYR A 66 25.63 -29.34 11.89
C TYR A 66 25.62 -27.83 11.63
N VAL A 67 26.77 -27.26 11.27
CA VAL A 67 26.89 -25.82 10.95
C VAL A 67 25.97 -25.46 9.77
N LEU A 68 26.01 -26.25 8.69
CA LEU A 68 25.22 -25.98 7.49
C LEU A 68 23.71 -26.08 7.76
N THR A 69 23.30 -27.08 8.53
CA THR A 69 21.89 -27.24 8.94
C THR A 69 21.43 -26.03 9.76
N ARG A 70 22.23 -25.62 10.73
CA ARG A 70 21.87 -24.53 11.63
C ARG A 70 21.90 -23.14 10.98
N THR A 71 22.83 -22.92 10.04
CA THR A 71 23.02 -21.62 9.39
C THR A 71 22.19 -21.41 8.14
N LEU A 72 21.79 -22.46 7.45
CA LEU A 72 21.01 -22.37 6.20
C LEU A 72 19.64 -23.04 6.29
N THR A 73 19.61 -24.34 6.66
CA THR A 73 18.36 -25.12 6.56
C THR A 73 17.31 -24.66 7.58
N THR A 74 17.72 -24.44 8.83
CA THR A 74 16.78 -24.05 9.91
C THR A 74 16.13 -22.68 9.65
N PRO A 75 16.86 -21.59 9.32
CA PRO A 75 16.23 -20.31 9.04
C PRO A 75 15.36 -20.31 7.80
N ILE A 76 15.74 -21.04 6.74
CA ILE A 76 14.93 -21.15 5.52
C ILE A 76 13.60 -21.85 5.82
N ASN A 77 13.61 -22.96 6.57
CA ASN A 77 12.38 -23.65 6.96
C ASN A 77 11.50 -22.79 7.89
N ALA A 78 12.12 -22.03 8.80
CA ALA A 78 11.39 -21.07 9.64
C ALA A 78 10.73 -19.96 8.79
N LEU A 79 11.40 -19.47 7.73
CA LEU A 79 10.83 -18.49 6.81
C LEU A 79 9.65 -19.06 6.03
N ILE A 80 9.75 -20.31 5.56
CA ILE A 80 8.65 -21.01 4.87
C ILE A 80 7.44 -21.17 5.80
N ALA A 81 7.65 -21.63 7.03
CA ALA A 81 6.58 -21.76 8.01
C ALA A 81 5.91 -20.40 8.33
N ARG A 82 6.73 -19.34 8.43
CA ARG A 82 6.24 -17.97 8.65
C ARG A 82 5.36 -17.48 7.50
N THR A 83 5.69 -17.85 6.25
CA THR A 83 4.84 -17.51 5.09
C THR A 83 3.43 -18.07 5.22
N GLU A 84 3.30 -19.32 5.68
CA GLU A 84 2.00 -19.94 5.92
C GLU A 84 1.23 -19.30 7.08
N GLU A 85 1.92 -18.91 8.14
CA GLU A 85 1.32 -18.20 9.26
C GLU A 85 0.80 -16.81 8.84
N ILE A 86 1.57 -16.05 8.07
CA ILE A 86 1.16 -14.74 7.55
C ILE A 86 -0.05 -14.89 6.62
N ALA A 87 -0.06 -15.90 5.77
CA ALA A 87 -1.19 -16.16 4.87
C ALA A 87 -2.51 -16.47 5.60
N ARG A 88 -2.45 -17.02 6.83
CA ARG A 88 -3.62 -17.35 7.65
C ARG A 88 -3.95 -16.28 8.70
N GLY A 89 -2.93 -15.68 9.30
CA GLY A 89 -3.05 -14.81 10.47
C GLY A 89 -2.90 -13.31 10.20
N GLY A 90 -2.60 -12.91 8.95
CA GLY A 90 -2.45 -11.51 8.58
C GLY A 90 -1.34 -10.79 9.37
N ARG A 91 -1.57 -9.53 9.73
CA ARG A 91 -0.57 -8.64 10.36
C ARG A 91 -0.01 -9.16 11.68
N SER A 92 -0.80 -9.85 12.50
CA SER A 92 -0.36 -10.37 13.79
C SER A 92 0.71 -11.46 13.68
N ALA A 93 0.82 -12.11 12.52
CA ALA A 93 1.81 -13.13 12.22
C ALA A 93 3.15 -12.56 11.70
N ILE A 94 3.23 -11.27 11.38
CA ILE A 94 4.47 -10.61 10.92
C ILE A 94 5.35 -10.35 12.14
N ARG A 95 6.25 -11.30 12.44
CA ARG A 95 7.20 -11.21 13.55
C ARG A 95 8.60 -11.60 13.05
N PRO A 96 9.67 -10.96 13.57
CA PRO A 96 11.04 -11.35 13.26
C PRO A 96 11.30 -12.82 13.58
N LEU A 97 12.23 -13.44 12.85
CA LEU A 97 12.70 -14.78 13.16
C LEU A 97 13.65 -14.73 14.37
N GLU A 98 13.67 -15.79 15.16
CA GLU A 98 14.59 -15.87 16.31
C GLU A 98 16.06 -16.15 15.89
N ILE A 99 16.25 -16.84 14.76
CA ILE A 99 17.57 -17.23 14.25
C ILE A 99 17.61 -16.91 12.75
N TYR A 100 18.59 -16.11 12.36
CA TYR A 100 18.78 -15.69 10.96
C TYR A 100 19.88 -16.43 10.21
N GLY A 101 20.76 -17.18 10.92
CA GLY A 101 21.88 -17.91 10.30
C GLY A 101 22.95 -16.98 9.73
N THR A 102 23.02 -16.82 8.40
CA THR A 102 23.98 -15.93 7.74
C THR A 102 23.42 -14.53 7.51
N ARG A 103 24.31 -13.57 7.18
CA ARG A 103 23.93 -12.18 6.87
C ARG A 103 22.97 -12.11 5.67
N GLU A 104 23.20 -12.94 4.66
CA GLU A 104 22.40 -12.98 3.44
C GLU A 104 20.97 -13.48 3.75
N VAL A 105 20.83 -14.51 4.59
CA VAL A 105 19.54 -15.03 5.03
C VAL A 105 18.81 -14.00 5.91
N ALA A 106 19.55 -13.27 6.74
CA ALA A 106 18.96 -12.17 7.54
C ALA A 106 18.40 -11.05 6.65
N THR A 107 19.17 -10.63 5.62
CA THR A 107 18.74 -9.62 4.66
C THR A 107 17.52 -10.08 3.85
N LEU A 108 17.54 -11.34 3.37
CA LEU A 108 16.41 -11.94 2.66
C LEU A 108 15.15 -12.00 3.56
N SER A 109 15.33 -12.40 4.82
CA SER A 109 14.22 -12.47 5.79
C SER A 109 13.61 -11.10 6.06
N GLN A 110 14.44 -10.06 6.21
CA GLN A 110 13.95 -8.70 6.40
C GLN A 110 13.17 -8.22 5.16
N SER A 111 13.75 -8.37 3.97
CA SER A 111 13.05 -7.98 2.72
C SER A 111 11.74 -8.73 2.53
N PHE A 112 11.68 -9.99 2.91
CA PHE A 112 10.46 -10.79 2.87
C PHE A 112 9.41 -10.27 3.86
N LEU A 113 9.78 -9.98 5.11
CA LEU A 113 8.86 -9.43 6.13
C LEU A 113 8.32 -8.06 5.72
N ASP A 114 9.17 -7.21 5.12
CA ASP A 114 8.77 -5.89 4.62
C ASP A 114 7.76 -6.03 3.45
N LEU A 115 8.01 -6.96 2.52
CA LEU A 115 7.08 -7.25 1.43
C LEU A 115 5.75 -7.84 1.94
N ALA A 116 5.83 -8.79 2.88
CA ALA A 116 4.64 -9.38 3.49
C ALA A 116 3.82 -8.33 4.23
N GLY A 117 4.48 -7.40 4.94
CA GLY A 117 3.83 -6.25 5.58
C GLY A 117 3.04 -5.41 4.59
N LYS A 118 3.68 -5.01 3.50
CA LYS A 118 3.03 -4.23 2.43
C LYS A 118 1.83 -4.96 1.81
N LEU A 119 1.95 -6.28 1.59
CA LEU A 119 0.85 -7.09 1.03
C LEU A 119 -0.34 -7.20 1.98
N VAL A 120 -0.09 -7.40 3.27
CA VAL A 120 -1.15 -7.44 4.29
C VAL A 120 -1.82 -6.08 4.42
N ASP A 121 -1.05 -4.99 4.51
CA ASP A 121 -1.60 -3.64 4.58
C ASP A 121 -2.44 -3.31 3.34
N HIS A 122 -2.00 -3.71 2.15
CA HIS A 122 -2.77 -3.55 0.92
C HIS A 122 -4.06 -4.41 0.91
N SER A 123 -4.00 -5.65 1.41
CA SER A 123 -5.18 -6.50 1.52
C SER A 123 -6.22 -5.93 2.49
N ASP A 124 -5.77 -5.45 3.65
CA ASP A 124 -6.63 -4.82 4.65
C ASP A 124 -7.24 -3.51 4.10
N TYR A 125 -6.46 -2.73 3.37
CA TYR A 125 -6.93 -1.54 2.65
C TYR A 125 -8.05 -1.89 1.66
N VAL A 126 -7.83 -2.88 0.77
CA VAL A 126 -8.83 -3.29 -0.23
C VAL A 126 -10.11 -3.81 0.44
N ARG A 127 -9.99 -4.58 1.53
CA ARG A 127 -11.14 -5.09 2.27
C ARG A 127 -11.93 -3.96 2.93
N SER A 128 -11.26 -3.04 3.59
CA SER A 128 -11.89 -1.86 4.20
C SER A 128 -12.56 -1.00 3.15
N PHE A 129 -11.87 -0.74 2.03
CA PHE A 129 -12.39 -0.01 0.88
C PHE A 129 -13.68 -0.63 0.35
N ALA A 130 -13.69 -1.94 0.04
CA ALA A 130 -14.87 -2.62 -0.47
C ALA A 130 -16.07 -2.55 0.50
N THR A 131 -15.80 -2.65 1.80
CA THR A 131 -16.82 -2.55 2.83
C THR A 131 -17.43 -1.15 2.87
N HIS A 132 -16.60 -0.10 2.89
CA HIS A 132 -17.07 1.29 2.91
C HIS A 132 -17.84 1.67 1.64
N VAL A 133 -17.32 1.31 0.45
CA VAL A 133 -18.03 1.53 -0.82
C VAL A 133 -19.40 0.86 -0.81
N SER A 134 -19.47 -0.38 -0.32
CA SER A 134 -20.75 -1.10 -0.23
C SER A 134 -21.75 -0.40 0.67
N HIS A 135 -21.30 0.14 1.80
CA HIS A 135 -22.17 0.90 2.73
C HIS A 135 -22.61 2.24 2.12
N GLU A 136 -21.68 2.99 1.51
CA GLU A 136 -21.98 4.30 0.91
C GLU A 136 -22.89 4.20 -0.33
N LEU A 137 -22.86 3.07 -1.06
CA LEU A 137 -23.79 2.79 -2.16
C LEU A 137 -25.15 2.31 -1.67
N LYS A 138 -25.18 1.47 -0.62
CA LYS A 138 -26.42 0.86 -0.13
C LYS A 138 -27.41 1.88 0.41
N SER A 139 -26.94 2.91 1.12
CA SER A 139 -27.77 3.93 1.74
C SER A 139 -28.62 4.69 0.71
N PRO A 140 -28.05 5.40 -0.29
CA PRO A 140 -28.81 6.13 -1.29
C PRO A 140 -29.67 5.20 -2.17
N LEU A 141 -29.20 4.01 -2.52
CA LEU A 141 -29.99 3.04 -3.27
C LEU A 141 -31.24 2.59 -2.51
N THR A 142 -31.14 2.42 -1.19
CA THR A 142 -32.29 2.05 -0.35
C THR A 142 -33.28 3.22 -0.26
N SER A 143 -32.81 4.44 -0.13
CA SER A 143 -33.62 5.66 -0.12
C SER A 143 -34.37 5.87 -1.45
N ILE A 144 -33.65 5.78 -2.58
CA ILE A 144 -34.23 5.88 -3.94
C ILE A 144 -35.31 4.83 -4.12
N ARG A 145 -35.01 3.55 -3.78
CA ARG A 145 -35.97 2.46 -3.92
C ARG A 145 -37.21 2.69 -3.07
N GLY A 146 -37.03 3.06 -1.79
CA GLY A 146 -38.15 3.34 -0.90
C GLY A 146 -39.04 4.50 -1.37
N ALA A 147 -38.42 5.60 -1.84
CA ALA A 147 -39.14 6.71 -2.42
C ALA A 147 -39.90 6.33 -3.70
N ALA A 148 -39.27 5.52 -4.57
CA ALA A 148 -39.93 5.03 -5.79
C ALA A 148 -41.06 4.04 -5.50
N GLU A 149 -40.94 3.16 -4.50
CA GLU A 149 -41.97 2.24 -4.07
C GLU A 149 -43.19 3.04 -3.52
N LEU A 150 -42.96 4.06 -2.69
CA LEU A 150 -44.02 4.93 -2.18
C LEU A 150 -44.71 5.72 -3.29
N LEU A 151 -43.98 6.22 -4.27
CA LEU A 151 -44.55 6.91 -5.44
C LEU A 151 -45.36 5.97 -6.34
N ARG A 152 -44.94 4.71 -6.46
CA ARG A 152 -45.68 3.69 -7.24
C ARG A 152 -46.95 3.25 -6.59
N ASP A 153 -46.95 3.14 -5.25
CA ASP A 153 -48.09 2.65 -4.46
C ASP A 153 -49.06 3.77 -4.08
N ASP A 154 -48.91 4.99 -4.68
CA ASP A 154 -49.85 6.11 -4.56
C ASP A 154 -51.21 5.70 -5.15
N ASP A 155 -52.24 5.61 -4.32
CA ASP A 155 -53.55 5.09 -4.67
C ASP A 155 -54.61 6.21 -4.65
N ASP A 156 -55.55 6.16 -5.58
CA ASP A 156 -56.70 7.11 -5.68
C ASP A 156 -57.57 7.19 -4.41
N ARG A 157 -57.47 6.18 -3.49
CA ARG A 157 -58.20 6.18 -2.22
C ARG A 157 -57.58 7.07 -1.14
N ASN A 158 -56.26 7.28 -1.22
CA ASN A 158 -55.54 8.16 -0.31
C ASN A 158 -54.34 8.78 -1.08
N PRO A 159 -54.62 9.72 -2.00
CA PRO A 159 -53.63 10.27 -2.88
C PRO A 159 -52.59 11.06 -2.08
N MET A 160 -51.35 10.88 -2.47
CA MET A 160 -50.21 11.63 -1.94
C MET A 160 -50.35 13.12 -2.30
N SER A 161 -50.05 14.02 -1.35
CA SER A 161 -50.10 15.45 -1.67
C SER A 161 -49.02 15.80 -2.71
N PRO A 162 -49.25 16.86 -3.53
CA PRO A 162 -48.22 17.32 -4.50
C PRO A 162 -46.90 17.66 -3.83
N GLU A 163 -46.91 18.16 -2.61
CA GLU A 163 -45.70 18.50 -1.83
C GLU A 163 -44.96 17.24 -1.40
N GLN A 164 -45.67 16.20 -0.97
CA GLN A 164 -45.09 14.92 -0.62
C GLN A 164 -44.45 14.25 -1.84
N ARG A 165 -45.16 14.23 -2.96
CA ARG A 165 -44.66 13.70 -4.24
C ARG A 165 -43.39 14.41 -4.68
N ASN A 166 -43.39 15.75 -4.67
CA ASN A 166 -42.23 16.56 -5.04
C ASN A 166 -41.05 16.31 -4.09
N ARG A 167 -41.29 16.14 -2.79
CA ARG A 167 -40.25 15.78 -1.81
C ARG A 167 -39.57 14.44 -2.12
N PHE A 168 -40.36 13.39 -2.47
CA PHE A 168 -39.78 12.10 -2.84
C PHE A 168 -38.97 12.17 -4.14
N LEU A 169 -39.45 12.90 -5.16
CA LEU A 169 -38.71 13.11 -6.40
C LEU A 169 -37.43 13.89 -6.16
N THR A 170 -37.46 14.92 -5.33
CA THR A 170 -36.28 15.71 -4.95
C THR A 170 -35.24 14.82 -4.23
N ASN A 171 -35.68 13.95 -3.31
CA ASN A 171 -34.80 13.01 -2.62
C ASN A 171 -34.15 12.02 -3.59
N ILE A 172 -34.93 11.48 -4.55
CA ILE A 172 -34.37 10.57 -5.58
C ILE A 172 -33.29 11.27 -6.40
N ILE A 173 -33.53 12.51 -6.83
CA ILE A 173 -32.55 13.29 -7.59
C ILE A 173 -31.29 13.53 -6.76
N ALA A 174 -31.43 13.99 -5.52
CA ALA A 174 -30.32 14.27 -4.61
C ALA A 174 -29.46 13.02 -4.33
N ASP A 175 -30.12 11.86 -4.10
CA ASP A 175 -29.43 10.59 -3.87
C ASP A 175 -28.73 10.08 -5.14
N THR A 176 -29.31 10.30 -6.33
CA THR A 176 -28.67 9.97 -7.63
C THR A 176 -27.43 10.82 -7.86
N GLU A 177 -27.51 12.13 -7.61
CA GLU A 177 -26.34 13.02 -7.69
C GLU A 177 -25.25 12.64 -6.68
N ARG A 178 -25.63 12.17 -5.49
CA ARG A 178 -24.68 11.62 -4.49
C ARG A 178 -23.97 10.40 -5.02
N LEU A 179 -24.68 9.48 -5.67
CA LEU A 179 -24.08 8.29 -6.31
C LEU A 179 -23.11 8.66 -7.43
N ASP A 180 -23.47 9.63 -8.28
CA ASP A 180 -22.59 10.10 -9.36
C ASP A 180 -21.30 10.72 -8.82
N ARG A 181 -21.38 11.52 -7.75
CA ARG A 181 -20.18 12.03 -7.06
C ARG A 181 -19.33 10.91 -6.49
N LEU A 182 -19.91 9.89 -5.86
CA LEU A 182 -19.20 8.74 -5.33
C LEU A 182 -18.46 7.98 -6.45
N LEU A 183 -19.14 7.70 -7.56
CA LEU A 183 -18.56 7.03 -8.73
C LEU A 183 -17.39 7.81 -9.34
N SER A 184 -17.50 9.14 -9.42
CA SER A 184 -16.42 10.00 -9.89
C SER A 184 -15.20 9.91 -8.98
N ARG A 185 -15.38 9.93 -7.66
CA ARG A 185 -14.29 9.76 -6.69
C ARG A 185 -13.63 8.38 -6.75
N LEU A 186 -14.41 7.32 -6.98
CA LEU A 186 -13.88 5.98 -7.19
C LEU A 186 -13.03 5.88 -8.47
N ARG A 187 -13.43 6.57 -9.55
CA ARG A 187 -12.64 6.64 -10.78
C ARG A 187 -11.33 7.41 -10.57
N GLU A 188 -11.37 8.54 -9.85
CA GLU A 188 -10.16 9.30 -9.51
C GLU A 188 -9.18 8.45 -8.69
N LEU A 189 -9.67 7.70 -7.69
CA LEU A 189 -8.84 6.81 -6.89
C LEU A 189 -8.24 5.68 -7.72
N ALA A 190 -9.03 5.05 -8.60
CA ALA A 190 -8.54 4.01 -9.49
C ALA A 190 -7.45 4.53 -10.46
N LYS A 191 -7.58 5.79 -10.93
CA LYS A 191 -6.54 6.44 -11.73
C LYS A 191 -5.27 6.70 -10.92
N ALA A 192 -5.40 7.09 -9.65
CA ALA A 192 -4.27 7.35 -8.77
C ALA A 192 -3.42 6.09 -8.48
N GLU A 193 -4.01 4.90 -8.54
CA GLU A 193 -3.32 3.61 -8.33
C GLU A 193 -2.63 3.07 -9.61
N LEU A 194 -2.90 3.65 -10.78
CA LEU A 194 -2.24 3.25 -12.02
C LEU A 194 -0.79 3.75 -12.06
N PRO A 195 0.11 3.03 -12.77
CA PRO A 195 1.47 3.50 -12.97
C PRO A 195 1.47 4.91 -13.57
N SER A 196 2.26 5.79 -12.97
CA SER A 196 2.37 7.19 -13.34
C SER A 196 2.71 7.36 -14.82
N GLN A 197 1.94 8.15 -15.54
CA GLN A 197 2.37 8.72 -16.81
C GLN A 197 3.34 9.87 -16.49
N GLN A 198 4.51 9.84 -17.12
CA GLN A 198 5.45 10.96 -17.02
C GLN A 198 4.83 12.18 -17.73
N GLY A 199 4.91 13.33 -17.09
CA GLY A 199 4.40 14.57 -17.63
C GLY A 199 4.68 15.73 -16.69
N SER A 200 4.55 16.93 -17.24
CA SER A 200 4.70 18.16 -16.48
C SER A 200 3.48 19.07 -16.70
N SER A 201 3.21 19.94 -15.76
CA SER A 201 2.14 20.95 -15.86
C SER A 201 2.62 22.29 -15.32
N SER A 202 2.00 23.37 -15.84
CA SER A 202 2.25 24.71 -15.35
C SER A 202 1.37 25.00 -14.14
N LEU A 203 1.97 25.52 -13.08
CA LEU A 203 1.22 25.94 -11.88
C LEU A 203 0.25 27.07 -12.21
N ARG A 204 0.59 27.93 -13.18
CA ARG A 204 -0.30 29.00 -13.68
C ARG A 204 -1.59 28.46 -14.24
N ASP A 205 -1.52 27.40 -15.08
CA ASP A 205 -2.71 26.81 -15.69
C ASP A 205 -3.62 26.15 -14.64
N ILE A 206 -3.00 25.56 -13.62
CA ILE A 206 -3.72 24.94 -12.49
C ILE A 206 -4.46 26.02 -11.70
N ILE A 207 -3.80 27.13 -11.38
CA ILE A 207 -4.40 28.26 -10.66
C ILE A 207 -5.59 28.80 -11.47
N ALA A 208 -5.41 29.07 -12.75
CA ALA A 208 -6.50 29.56 -13.61
C ALA A 208 -7.69 28.58 -13.66
N GLN A 209 -7.44 27.28 -13.69
CA GLN A 209 -8.49 26.26 -13.61
C GLN A 209 -9.23 26.28 -12.27
N LEU A 210 -8.52 26.41 -11.15
CA LEU A 210 -9.12 26.52 -9.81
C LEU A 210 -9.99 27.76 -9.67
N GLU A 211 -9.54 28.93 -10.14
CA GLU A 211 -10.31 30.17 -10.14
C GLU A 211 -11.64 30.06 -10.91
N MET A 212 -11.60 29.36 -12.06
CA MET A 212 -12.81 29.12 -12.84
C MET A 212 -13.78 28.15 -12.15
N GLN A 213 -13.25 27.11 -11.50
CA GLN A 213 -14.05 26.04 -10.88
C GLN A 213 -14.59 26.43 -9.50
N PHE A 214 -13.83 27.16 -8.70
CA PHE A 214 -14.16 27.53 -7.31
C PHE A 214 -14.33 29.04 -7.15
N ARG A 215 -15.36 29.62 -7.79
CA ARG A 215 -15.64 31.07 -7.80
C ARG A 215 -15.89 31.65 -6.41
N GLN A 216 -16.25 30.84 -5.42
CA GLN A 216 -16.47 31.21 -4.03
C GLN A 216 -15.16 31.25 -3.22
N LEU A 217 -14.03 30.85 -3.78
CA LEU A 217 -12.74 30.79 -3.13
C LEU A 217 -11.78 31.80 -3.78
N THR A 218 -11.22 32.69 -3.00
CA THR A 218 -10.17 33.60 -3.46
C THR A 218 -8.83 32.84 -3.48
N ILE A 219 -8.26 32.65 -4.68
CA ILE A 219 -6.95 32.00 -4.81
C ILE A 219 -5.87 33.07 -4.69
N ILE A 220 -5.01 32.97 -3.67
CA ILE A 220 -3.90 33.87 -3.42
C ILE A 220 -2.62 33.12 -3.77
N TYR A 221 -1.86 33.62 -4.72
CA TYR A 221 -0.62 32.99 -5.13
C TYR A 221 0.60 33.82 -4.68
N GLU A 222 1.56 33.16 -4.03
CA GLU A 222 2.82 33.77 -3.60
C GLU A 222 4.00 33.07 -4.29
N GLY A 223 4.74 33.75 -5.16
CA GLY A 223 5.94 33.24 -5.84
C GLY A 223 5.94 33.40 -7.35
N SER A 224 6.77 32.63 -8.08
CA SER A 224 6.78 32.65 -9.55
C SER A 224 5.75 31.68 -10.11
N ALA A 225 4.70 32.19 -10.76
CA ALA A 225 3.67 31.35 -11.40
C ALA A 225 4.18 30.49 -12.57
N ASP A 226 5.44 30.70 -13.00
CA ASP A 226 6.05 29.97 -14.11
C ASP A 226 6.70 28.64 -13.68
N GLU A 227 6.46 28.20 -12.42
CA GLU A 227 6.99 26.91 -11.97
C GLU A 227 6.31 25.75 -12.67
N THR A 228 7.16 24.86 -13.22
CA THR A 228 6.73 23.61 -13.85
C THR A 228 6.73 22.51 -12.79
N LEU A 229 5.60 21.87 -12.62
CA LEU A 229 5.42 20.74 -11.71
C LEU A 229 5.72 19.42 -12.43
N ALA A 230 6.40 18.49 -11.74
CA ALA A 230 6.62 17.13 -12.23
C ALA A 230 5.33 16.27 -12.08
N LEU A 231 4.23 16.78 -12.61
CA LEU A 231 2.91 16.14 -12.59
C LEU A 231 2.21 16.38 -13.93
N PRO A 232 1.59 15.37 -14.54
CA PRO A 232 0.68 15.56 -15.67
C PRO A 232 -0.45 16.53 -15.30
N GLY A 233 -0.92 17.36 -16.23
CA GLY A 233 -1.96 18.35 -15.96
C GLY A 233 -3.25 17.76 -15.39
N GLU A 234 -3.65 16.55 -15.81
CA GLU A 234 -4.81 15.85 -15.27
C GLU A 234 -4.60 15.48 -13.78
N ALA A 235 -3.44 14.93 -13.43
CA ALA A 235 -3.12 14.56 -12.05
C ALA A 235 -3.03 15.81 -11.14
N ALA A 236 -2.38 16.87 -11.62
CA ALA A 236 -2.29 18.12 -10.91
C ALA A 236 -3.70 18.73 -10.69
N GLY A 237 -4.53 18.77 -11.73
CA GLY A 237 -5.92 19.24 -11.63
C GLY A 237 -6.71 18.51 -10.56
N ILE A 238 -6.63 17.17 -10.50
CA ILE A 238 -7.31 16.35 -9.48
C ILE A 238 -6.78 16.67 -8.07
N ILE A 239 -5.46 16.75 -7.88
CA ILE A 239 -4.85 17.03 -6.58
C ILE A 239 -5.31 18.37 -6.04
N PHE A 240 -5.13 19.44 -6.83
CA PHE A 240 -5.44 20.79 -6.39
C PHE A 240 -6.95 21.03 -6.25
N ALA A 241 -7.78 20.44 -7.12
CA ALA A 241 -9.23 20.50 -6.98
C ALA A 241 -9.73 19.83 -5.70
N ASN A 242 -9.18 18.67 -5.31
CA ASN A 242 -9.53 18.01 -4.05
C ASN A 242 -9.14 18.84 -2.83
N LEU A 243 -7.99 19.54 -2.86
CA LEU A 243 -7.57 20.42 -1.77
C LEU A 243 -8.45 21.67 -1.69
N ALA A 244 -8.78 22.29 -2.83
CA ALA A 244 -9.68 23.44 -2.89
C ALA A 244 -11.10 23.08 -2.43
N GLU A 245 -11.63 21.92 -2.85
CA GLU A 245 -12.94 21.43 -2.41
C GLU A 245 -12.95 21.17 -0.89
N ASN A 246 -11.86 20.59 -0.35
CA ASN A 246 -11.72 20.39 1.09
C ASN A 246 -11.74 21.73 1.84
N ALA A 247 -11.04 22.75 1.34
CA ALA A 247 -11.05 24.11 1.89
C ALA A 247 -12.47 24.68 1.91
N VAL A 248 -13.18 24.67 0.78
CA VAL A 248 -14.57 25.15 0.66
C VAL A 248 -15.50 24.41 1.62
N GLN A 249 -15.41 23.10 1.67
CA GLN A 249 -16.24 22.28 2.57
C GLN A 249 -15.99 22.60 4.04
N ASN A 250 -14.79 23.07 4.40
CA ASN A 250 -14.47 23.50 5.76
C ASN A 250 -14.68 25.00 5.99
N GLY A 251 -15.38 25.68 5.07
CA GLY A 251 -15.81 27.06 5.21
C GLY A 251 -14.72 28.10 4.92
N ALA A 252 -13.70 27.72 4.17
CA ALA A 252 -12.67 28.65 3.72
C ALA A 252 -13.22 29.59 2.63
N THR A 253 -12.76 30.85 2.65
CA THR A 253 -12.96 31.86 1.62
C THR A 253 -11.69 32.13 0.83
N ASP A 254 -10.54 31.81 1.41
CA ASP A 254 -9.21 32.08 0.83
C ASP A 254 -8.36 30.81 0.79
N LEU A 255 -7.65 30.63 -0.29
CA LEU A 255 -6.68 29.55 -0.49
C LEU A 255 -5.36 30.13 -0.98
N ALA A 256 -4.37 30.16 -0.11
CA ALA A 256 -3.01 30.63 -0.44
C ALA A 256 -2.17 29.46 -0.94
N ILE A 257 -1.53 29.64 -2.09
CA ILE A 257 -0.61 28.68 -2.71
C ILE A 257 0.75 29.34 -2.80
N LYS A 258 1.77 28.71 -2.22
CA LYS A 258 3.16 29.16 -2.28
C LYS A 258 4.03 28.05 -2.81
N ALA A 259 4.67 28.28 -3.96
CA ALA A 259 5.61 27.33 -4.53
C ALA A 259 7.05 27.84 -4.36
N SER A 260 7.97 26.93 -4.06
CA SER A 260 9.40 27.19 -3.99
C SER A 260 10.15 26.02 -4.62
N GLY A 261 11.00 26.34 -5.62
CA GLY A 261 11.95 25.39 -6.19
C GLY A 261 13.15 25.25 -5.25
N GLU A 262 13.32 24.09 -4.63
CA GLU A 262 14.53 23.75 -3.86
C GLU A 262 15.30 22.68 -4.63
N GLY A 263 16.48 22.95 -5.08
CA GLY A 263 17.52 22.14 -5.78
C GLY A 263 17.35 20.65 -6.01
N ARG A 264 16.42 19.97 -5.35
CA ARG A 264 16.07 18.55 -5.48
C ARG A 264 14.59 18.29 -5.79
N GLY A 265 13.76 19.34 -5.99
CA GLY A 265 12.33 19.20 -6.26
C GLY A 265 11.57 20.51 -6.08
N THR A 266 10.26 20.45 -6.25
CA THR A 266 9.34 21.58 -6.02
C THR A 266 8.57 21.35 -4.72
N SER A 267 8.66 22.31 -3.80
CA SER A 267 7.85 22.35 -2.57
C SER A 267 6.70 23.31 -2.76
N ILE A 268 5.47 22.84 -2.49
CA ILE A 268 4.25 23.64 -2.61
C ILE A 268 3.54 23.64 -1.27
N GLN A 269 3.37 24.80 -0.69
CA GLN A 269 2.54 24.99 0.49
C GLN A 269 1.17 25.49 0.08
N ILE A 270 0.12 24.84 0.57
CA ILE A 270 -1.27 25.20 0.32
C ILE A 270 -1.92 25.45 1.67
N ARG A 271 -2.46 26.66 1.87
CA ARG A 271 -3.08 27.09 3.13
C ARG A 271 -4.47 27.64 2.88
N ASP A 272 -5.46 27.11 3.59
CA ASP A 272 -6.79 27.67 3.66
C ASP A 272 -7.03 28.45 4.98
N ASN A 273 -8.08 29.26 5.01
CA ASN A 273 -8.54 29.98 6.20
C ASN A 273 -9.81 29.37 6.82
N GLY A 274 -10.07 28.08 6.59
CA GLY A 274 -11.22 27.37 7.12
C GLY A 274 -11.14 27.06 8.62
N ARG A 275 -11.97 26.13 9.08
CA ARG A 275 -12.09 25.76 10.52
C ARG A 275 -10.87 25.01 11.06
N GLY A 276 -9.96 24.55 10.19
CA GLY A 276 -8.83 23.72 10.57
C GLY A 276 -9.24 22.27 10.88
N ILE A 277 -8.26 21.50 11.36
CA ILE A 277 -8.36 20.07 11.68
C ILE A 277 -8.07 19.89 13.17
N SER A 278 -8.97 19.22 13.90
CA SER A 278 -8.76 18.93 15.32
C SER A 278 -7.58 17.97 15.53
N ASP A 279 -6.85 18.13 16.64
CA ASP A 279 -5.65 17.32 16.96
C ASP A 279 -5.91 15.82 16.93
N GLY A 280 -7.08 15.36 17.42
CA GLY A 280 -7.44 13.94 17.42
C GLY A 280 -7.67 13.34 16.03
N ASN A 281 -7.78 14.17 15.00
CA ASN A 281 -8.03 13.72 13.62
C ASN A 281 -6.78 13.77 12.73
N ARG A 282 -5.71 14.44 13.15
CA ARG A 282 -4.50 14.70 12.33
C ARG A 282 -3.91 13.45 11.68
N ASP A 283 -3.80 12.37 12.43
CA ASP A 283 -3.22 11.13 11.94
C ASP A 283 -4.13 10.39 10.96
N ARG A 284 -5.43 10.72 10.97
CA ARG A 284 -6.48 9.98 10.24
C ARG A 284 -6.96 10.67 8.98
N ILE A 285 -6.65 11.93 8.78
CA ILE A 285 -7.18 12.72 7.64
C ILE A 285 -6.85 12.15 6.27
N PHE A 286 -5.78 11.36 6.17
CA PHE A 286 -5.39 10.67 4.95
C PHE A 286 -5.90 9.23 4.86
N GLU A 287 -6.62 8.74 5.90
CA GLU A 287 -7.27 7.44 5.83
C GLU A 287 -8.44 7.50 4.85
N PRO A 288 -8.60 6.51 3.97
CA PRO A 288 -9.75 6.45 3.07
C PRO A 288 -11.07 6.43 3.83
N PHE A 289 -12.06 7.18 3.33
CA PHE A 289 -13.39 7.30 3.93
C PHE A 289 -13.43 7.94 5.32
N PHE A 290 -12.33 8.50 5.79
CA PHE A 290 -12.34 9.30 7.00
C PHE A 290 -12.94 10.68 6.69
N SER A 291 -14.07 10.99 7.29
CA SER A 291 -14.73 12.27 7.19
C SER A 291 -15.44 12.63 8.50
N THR A 292 -15.31 13.86 8.92
CA THR A 292 -16.07 14.45 10.04
C THR A 292 -17.42 15.02 9.60
N ARG A 293 -17.73 14.95 8.28
CA ARG A 293 -18.92 15.56 7.64
C ARG A 293 -19.69 14.54 6.79
N ARG A 294 -19.87 13.33 7.29
CA ARG A 294 -20.61 12.29 6.55
C ARG A 294 -22.05 12.68 6.25
N ASP A 295 -22.69 13.34 7.19
CA ASP A 295 -24.08 13.77 7.08
C ASP A 295 -24.27 14.89 6.05
N ASP A 296 -23.21 15.68 5.79
CA ASP A 296 -23.18 16.77 4.79
C ASP A 296 -22.64 16.30 3.41
N GLY A 297 -22.57 14.99 3.17
CA GLY A 297 -22.11 14.43 1.89
C GLY A 297 -20.60 14.32 1.70
N GLY A 298 -19.83 14.52 2.76
CA GLY A 298 -18.36 14.32 2.73
C GLY A 298 -18.00 12.83 2.60
N THR A 299 -17.45 12.45 1.44
CA THR A 299 -17.09 11.04 1.14
C THR A 299 -15.83 10.55 1.87
N GLY A 300 -15.03 11.47 2.43
CA GLY A 300 -13.76 11.13 3.08
C GLY A 300 -12.69 10.56 2.14
N MET A 301 -12.84 10.71 0.83
CA MET A 301 -11.89 10.17 -0.15
C MET A 301 -10.88 11.21 -0.68
N GLY A 302 -11.18 12.51 -0.61
CA GLY A 302 -10.41 13.57 -1.27
C GLY A 302 -8.92 13.58 -0.89
N LEU A 303 -8.59 13.64 0.41
CA LEU A 303 -7.19 13.64 0.86
C LEU A 303 -6.49 12.28 0.63
N GLY A 304 -7.24 11.19 0.66
CA GLY A 304 -6.73 9.86 0.28
C GLY A 304 -6.33 9.79 -1.19
N ILE A 305 -7.16 10.36 -2.10
CA ILE A 305 -6.87 10.48 -3.55
C ILE A 305 -5.62 11.33 -3.76
N VAL A 306 -5.53 12.50 -3.10
CA VAL A 306 -4.36 13.37 -3.18
C VAL A 306 -3.08 12.63 -2.80
N ARG A 307 -3.08 11.91 -1.66
CA ARG A 307 -1.92 11.15 -1.20
C ARG A 307 -1.54 10.03 -2.16
N ALA A 308 -2.52 9.27 -2.65
CA ALA A 308 -2.27 8.18 -3.61
C ALA A 308 -1.71 8.70 -4.93
N MET A 309 -2.28 9.79 -5.46
CA MET A 309 -1.86 10.39 -6.72
C MET A 309 -0.45 11.00 -6.61
N LEU A 310 -0.12 11.68 -5.53
CA LEU A 310 1.23 12.16 -5.28
C LEU A 310 2.22 11.02 -5.16
N ALA A 311 1.90 9.98 -4.40
CA ALA A 311 2.77 8.81 -4.22
C ALA A 311 3.07 8.09 -5.54
N SER A 312 2.09 7.95 -6.43
CA SER A 312 2.29 7.34 -7.76
C SER A 312 3.23 8.15 -8.66
N HIS A 313 3.39 9.46 -8.40
CA HIS A 313 4.31 10.37 -9.10
C HIS A 313 5.59 10.69 -8.30
N GLY A 314 5.89 9.93 -7.23
CA GLY A 314 7.08 10.11 -6.41
C GLY A 314 7.03 11.35 -5.49
N GLY A 315 5.86 11.95 -5.33
CA GLY A 315 5.63 13.08 -4.42
C GLY A 315 5.07 12.66 -3.06
N THR A 316 5.01 13.60 -2.13
CA THR A 316 4.45 13.40 -0.79
C THR A 316 3.57 14.58 -0.39
N ILE A 317 2.64 14.35 0.54
CA ILE A 317 1.84 15.40 1.20
C ILE A 317 1.90 15.22 2.72
N GLU A 318 2.08 16.33 3.42
CA GLU A 318 2.10 16.38 4.88
C GLU A 318 1.22 17.53 5.40
N LEU A 319 0.64 17.36 6.58
CA LEU A 319 -0.07 18.41 7.30
C LEU A 319 0.95 19.23 8.11
N LEU A 320 1.14 20.51 7.77
CA LEU A 320 2.05 21.40 8.48
C LEU A 320 1.39 21.99 9.73
N ASP A 321 0.23 22.60 9.57
CA ASP A 321 -0.49 23.31 10.61
C ASP A 321 -2.00 23.18 10.40
N SER A 322 -2.74 23.14 11.50
CA SER A 322 -4.20 23.08 11.51
C SER A 322 -4.77 23.73 12.77
N SER A 323 -4.12 24.76 13.28
CA SER A 323 -4.61 25.59 14.41
C SER A 323 -5.83 26.37 13.94
N GLY A 324 -6.93 26.36 14.67
CA GLY A 324 -8.25 27.02 14.51
C GLY A 324 -8.52 28.14 13.48
N ASN A 325 -7.51 28.58 12.76
CA ASN A 325 -7.52 29.60 11.70
C ASN A 325 -7.13 29.03 10.32
N GLY A 326 -7.47 27.78 10.03
CA GLY A 326 -7.23 27.15 8.73
C GLY A 326 -6.35 25.91 8.76
N THR A 327 -6.08 25.36 7.59
CA THR A 327 -5.25 24.17 7.39
C THR A 327 -4.12 24.50 6.43
N ALA A 328 -2.91 24.04 6.72
CA ALA A 328 -1.77 24.13 5.84
C ALA A 328 -1.21 22.75 5.50
N PHE A 329 -1.14 22.45 4.20
CA PHE A 329 -0.51 21.25 3.66
C PHE A 329 0.79 21.61 2.96
N GLN A 330 1.78 20.72 3.04
CA GLN A 330 2.99 20.77 2.23
C GLN A 330 3.01 19.60 1.25
N ILE A 331 3.20 19.91 -0.01
CA ILE A 331 3.42 18.95 -1.08
C ILE A 331 4.88 19.04 -1.50
N ILE A 332 5.56 17.90 -1.63
CA ILE A 332 6.91 17.81 -2.17
C ILE A 332 6.85 16.96 -3.43
N LEU A 333 7.34 17.50 -4.54
CA LEU A 333 7.43 16.84 -5.82
C LEU A 333 8.90 16.64 -6.22
N PRO A 334 9.24 15.57 -6.95
CA PRO A 334 10.57 15.42 -7.54
C PRO A 334 10.85 16.53 -8.56
N VAL A 335 12.10 16.64 -9.02
CA VAL A 335 12.47 17.57 -10.11
C VAL A 335 11.73 17.14 -11.38
N ALA A 336 11.14 18.09 -12.08
CA ALA A 336 10.59 17.85 -13.41
C ALA A 336 11.76 17.46 -14.34
N ALA A 337 11.62 16.31 -15.01
CA ALA A 337 12.65 15.77 -15.92
C ALA A 337 12.71 16.57 -17.23
#